data_aa9b9f18769125e353e35b0d30479c2a
#
_entry.id   aa9b9f18769125e353e35b0d30479c2a
#
_cell.length_a   1.000
_cell.length_b   1.000
_cell.length_c   1.000
_cell.angle_alpha   90.00
_cell.angle_beta   90.00
_cell.angle_gamma   90.00
#
_symmetry.space_group_name_H-M   'P 1'
#
loop_
_entity.id
_entity.type
_entity.pdbx_description
1 polymer ?
#
loop_
_entity_poly.entity_id
_entity_poly.type
_entity_poly.pdbx_seq_one_letter_code
_entity_poly.pdbx_strand_id
1 'polypeptide(L)'
;DMLALDADGRPRGFGSRRHYCFSHEGYRNQCSKIVRNLAERYGSSPYIQAWQTDNEYGCHDTTISYSSSALKSFQNWLAKIYGNDVNKLNKEWGNVFWSMEYQGYDEIPLPNLTVTEPNPAHALAFRRFTSSQVTTFNRIQTQIIREYSSAPIIHNFMGRITDFDHFDVGEDLDIASWDSYPLGFLLDRAGATETEKNNFLRQGDPDFQAFHHDLYRAVCGGRWWVMEQQPGPVNWAPYNPEPLPGMV
;
A
#
# COMPACT_ATOMS: atom_id res chain seq x y z
N ASP A 1 3.65 20.70 -4.77
CA ASP A 1 3.23 20.46 -3.37
C ASP A 1 2.52 19.11 -3.17
N MET A 2 2.04 18.47 -4.26
CA MET A 2 1.40 17.13 -4.20
C MET A 2 2.40 15.99 -4.03
N LEU A 3 3.69 16.22 -4.21
CA LEU A 3 4.69 15.17 -4.22
C LEU A 3 4.87 14.53 -2.84
N ALA A 4 5.11 13.22 -2.84
CA ALA A 4 5.59 12.53 -1.66
C ALA A 4 7.05 12.93 -1.39
N LEU A 5 7.42 13.00 -0.12
CA LEU A 5 8.81 13.15 0.31
C LEU A 5 9.30 11.83 0.91
N ASP A 6 10.55 11.49 0.63
CA ASP A 6 11.22 10.37 1.31
C ASP A 6 11.57 10.72 2.77
N ALA A 7 12.19 9.78 3.48
CA ALA A 7 12.57 9.99 4.88
C ALA A 7 13.63 11.09 5.08
N ASP A 8 14.40 11.41 4.03
CA ASP A 8 15.39 12.48 4.05
C ASP A 8 14.77 13.85 3.67
N GLY A 9 13.47 13.89 3.37
CA GLY A 9 12.75 15.09 2.96
C GLY A 9 12.93 15.45 1.48
N ARG A 10 13.41 14.52 0.63
CA ARG A 10 13.59 14.76 -0.80
C ARG A 10 12.31 14.45 -1.56
N PRO A 11 11.88 15.31 -2.49
CA PRO A 11 10.69 15.03 -3.32
C PRO A 11 10.90 13.79 -4.20
N ARG A 12 9.89 12.94 -4.26
CA ARG A 12 9.82 11.85 -5.25
C ARG A 12 9.60 12.45 -6.64
N GLY A 13 10.44 12.02 -7.59
CA GLY A 13 10.37 12.48 -8.97
C GLY A 13 9.38 11.71 -9.83
N PHE A 14 9.00 12.28 -10.97
CA PHE A 14 8.20 11.60 -11.99
C PHE A 14 8.94 10.37 -12.53
N GLY A 15 8.21 9.27 -12.66
CA GLY A 15 8.72 7.99 -13.17
C GLY A 15 7.57 7.01 -13.46
N SER A 16 7.89 5.73 -13.52
CA SER A 16 6.91 4.67 -13.81
C SER A 16 6.01 4.31 -12.61
N ARG A 17 6.30 4.87 -11.44
CA ARG A 17 5.56 4.59 -10.20
C ARG A 17 5.00 5.87 -9.61
N ARG A 18 4.04 5.71 -8.67
CA ARG A 18 3.42 6.83 -7.98
C ARG A 18 4.47 7.68 -7.25
N HIS A 19 4.35 8.97 -7.39
CA HIS A 19 5.22 9.96 -6.73
C HIS A 19 4.42 11.00 -5.93
N TYR A 20 3.09 10.84 -5.83
CA TYR A 20 2.19 11.71 -5.09
C TYR A 20 1.90 11.19 -3.69
N CYS A 21 1.66 12.13 -2.75
CA CYS A 21 1.30 11.83 -1.38
C CYS A 21 -0.20 11.46 -1.27
N PHE A 22 -0.52 10.31 -0.71
CA PHE A 22 -1.90 9.87 -0.47
C PHE A 22 -2.69 10.83 0.43
N SER A 23 -2.02 11.55 1.32
CA SER A 23 -2.67 12.51 2.24
C SER A 23 -2.96 13.87 1.59
N HIS A 24 -2.50 14.13 0.37
CA HIS A 24 -2.69 15.42 -0.27
C HIS A 24 -4.09 15.54 -0.88
N GLU A 25 -4.92 16.46 -0.37
CA GLU A 25 -6.31 16.61 -0.80
C GLU A 25 -6.44 16.94 -2.30
N GLY A 26 -5.57 17.80 -2.83
CA GLY A 26 -5.56 18.13 -4.25
C GLY A 26 -5.32 16.92 -5.14
N TYR A 27 -4.44 16.00 -4.74
CA TYR A 27 -4.23 14.73 -5.44
C TYR A 27 -5.48 13.85 -5.39
N ARG A 28 -6.06 13.66 -4.20
CA ARG A 28 -7.33 12.92 -4.03
C ARG A 28 -8.45 13.48 -4.90
N ASN A 29 -8.58 14.81 -4.96
CA ASN A 29 -9.58 15.47 -5.78
C ASN A 29 -9.38 15.22 -7.27
N GLN A 30 -8.13 15.24 -7.77
CA GLN A 30 -7.87 14.90 -9.18
C GLN A 30 -8.16 13.44 -9.49
N CYS A 31 -7.79 12.52 -8.62
CA CYS A 31 -8.14 11.10 -8.76
C CYS A 31 -9.66 10.89 -8.76
N SER A 32 -10.37 11.54 -7.85
CA SER A 32 -11.85 11.47 -7.79
C SER A 32 -12.50 11.93 -9.10
N LYS A 33 -12.00 13.00 -9.71
CA LYS A 33 -12.51 13.48 -11.01
C LYS A 33 -12.30 12.44 -12.12
N ILE A 34 -11.11 11.85 -12.20
CA ILE A 34 -10.81 10.84 -13.23
C ILE A 34 -11.70 9.61 -13.03
N VAL A 35 -11.77 9.09 -11.81
CA VAL A 35 -12.57 7.91 -11.48
C VAL A 35 -14.05 8.17 -11.78
N ARG A 36 -14.59 9.33 -11.41
CA ARG A 36 -15.97 9.71 -11.69
C ARG A 36 -16.26 9.75 -13.19
N ASN A 37 -15.42 10.42 -13.96
CA ASN A 37 -15.60 10.53 -15.42
C ASN A 37 -15.57 9.14 -16.11
N LEU A 38 -14.70 8.25 -15.64
CA LEU A 38 -14.63 6.87 -16.17
C LEU A 38 -15.88 6.06 -15.76
N ALA A 39 -16.27 6.15 -14.49
CA ALA A 39 -17.41 5.41 -13.95
C ALA A 39 -18.74 5.88 -14.56
N GLU A 40 -18.96 7.19 -14.71
CA GLU A 40 -20.12 7.76 -15.41
C GLU A 40 -20.22 7.26 -16.86
N ARG A 41 -19.08 7.24 -17.54
CA ARG A 41 -19.07 6.88 -18.97
C ARG A 41 -19.25 5.40 -19.21
N TYR A 42 -18.66 4.55 -18.37
CA TYR A 42 -18.54 3.12 -18.64
C TYR A 42 -19.23 2.23 -17.62
N GLY A 43 -19.70 2.78 -16.50
CA GLY A 43 -20.24 2.00 -15.36
C GLY A 43 -21.42 1.11 -15.70
N SER A 44 -22.27 1.51 -16.64
CA SER A 44 -23.41 0.72 -17.13
C SER A 44 -23.08 -0.19 -18.32
N SER A 45 -21.84 -0.19 -18.80
CA SER A 45 -21.44 -1.00 -19.95
C SER A 45 -21.44 -2.49 -19.62
N PRO A 46 -22.11 -3.34 -20.41
CA PRO A 46 -22.12 -4.79 -20.20
C PRO A 46 -20.76 -5.45 -20.49
N TYR A 47 -19.84 -4.71 -21.06
CA TYR A 47 -18.48 -5.20 -21.37
C TYR A 47 -17.50 -5.00 -20.23
N ILE A 48 -17.86 -4.23 -19.20
CA ILE A 48 -17.03 -4.07 -17.99
C ILE A 48 -17.29 -5.26 -17.06
N GLN A 49 -16.31 -6.13 -16.93
CA GLN A 49 -16.39 -7.33 -16.08
C GLN A 49 -15.91 -7.06 -14.64
N ALA A 50 -14.99 -6.14 -14.47
CA ALA A 50 -14.48 -5.69 -13.17
C ALA A 50 -13.80 -4.32 -13.30
N TRP A 51 -13.66 -3.62 -12.17
CA TRP A 51 -12.90 -2.39 -12.04
C TRP A 51 -11.68 -2.62 -11.17
N GLN A 52 -10.50 -2.30 -11.66
CA GLN A 52 -9.30 -2.27 -10.83
C GLN A 52 -9.04 -0.86 -10.33
N THR A 53 -8.94 -0.72 -8.99
CA THR A 53 -8.50 0.54 -8.37
C THR A 53 -6.99 0.61 -8.43
N ASP A 54 -6.44 1.69 -9.00
CA ASP A 54 -5.01 1.95 -8.99
C ASP A 54 -4.13 0.77 -9.46
N ASN A 55 -2.87 0.72 -9.04
CA ASN A 55 -1.94 -0.37 -9.32
C ASN A 55 -0.95 -0.56 -8.18
N GLU A 56 -0.81 -1.79 -7.68
CA GLU A 56 0.24 -2.23 -6.77
C GLU A 56 0.53 -1.23 -5.64
N TYR A 57 -0.42 -0.99 -4.73
CA TYR A 57 -0.17 -0.15 -3.56
C TYR A 57 1.09 -0.61 -2.82
N GLY A 58 1.98 0.34 -2.50
CA GLY A 58 3.22 0.06 -1.77
C GLY A 58 4.42 -0.34 -2.63
N CYS A 59 4.21 -0.65 -3.91
CA CYS A 59 5.33 -0.99 -4.79
C CYS A 59 6.36 0.15 -4.82
N HIS A 60 7.64 -0.17 -4.60
CA HIS A 60 8.76 0.78 -4.53
C HIS A 60 8.59 1.88 -3.46
N ASP A 61 8.17 1.51 -2.26
CA ASP A 61 8.03 2.43 -1.11
C ASP A 61 7.14 3.64 -1.40
N THR A 62 6.03 3.44 -2.10
CA THR A 62 5.16 4.53 -2.56
C THR A 62 4.03 4.89 -1.59
N THR A 63 3.95 4.24 -0.43
CA THR A 63 2.89 4.49 0.57
C THR A 63 3.24 5.57 1.56
N ILE A 64 4.49 5.63 1.99
CA ILE A 64 4.95 6.54 3.04
C ILE A 64 5.38 7.87 2.43
N SER A 65 4.93 8.96 3.04
CA SER A 65 5.36 10.31 2.68
C SER A 65 5.62 11.14 3.93
N TYR A 66 6.73 11.85 3.92
CA TYR A 66 7.11 12.81 4.96
C TYR A 66 6.84 14.26 4.54
N SER A 67 5.84 14.47 3.69
CA SER A 67 5.43 15.81 3.22
C SER A 67 4.65 16.59 4.29
N SER A 68 4.53 17.89 4.09
CA SER A 68 3.70 18.76 4.94
C SER A 68 2.23 18.33 4.98
N SER A 69 1.71 17.80 3.87
CA SER A 69 0.35 17.24 3.81
C SER A 69 0.22 15.99 4.67
N ALA A 70 1.23 15.12 4.69
CA ALA A 70 1.27 13.95 5.56
C ALA A 70 1.37 14.36 7.02
N LEU A 71 2.23 15.34 7.36
CA LEU A 71 2.34 15.89 8.71
C LEU A 71 1.00 16.38 9.24
N LYS A 72 0.35 17.29 8.52
CA LYS A 72 -0.93 17.86 8.93
C LYS A 72 -2.02 16.78 9.08
N SER A 73 -2.07 15.85 8.14
CA SER A 73 -3.03 14.74 8.18
C SER A 73 -2.75 13.79 9.34
N PHE A 74 -1.49 13.54 9.67
CA PHE A 74 -1.08 12.71 10.80
C PHE A 74 -1.48 13.35 12.14
N GLN A 75 -1.21 14.63 12.32
CA GLN A 75 -1.61 15.39 13.51
C GLN A 75 -3.13 15.35 13.73
N ASN A 76 -3.90 15.55 12.66
CA ASN A 76 -5.37 15.47 12.71
C ASN A 76 -5.84 14.02 13.01
N TRP A 77 -5.18 13.03 12.45
CA TRP A 77 -5.50 11.62 12.72
C TRP A 77 -5.22 11.26 14.18
N LEU A 78 -4.09 11.70 14.75
CA LEU A 78 -3.77 11.51 16.16
C LEU A 78 -4.82 12.18 17.05
N ALA A 79 -5.15 13.44 16.78
CA ALA A 79 -6.16 14.17 17.54
C ALA A 79 -7.49 13.41 17.58
N LYS A 80 -7.92 12.83 16.46
CA LYS A 80 -9.12 12.02 16.38
C LYS A 80 -9.00 10.72 17.19
N ILE A 81 -7.89 10.00 17.09
CA ILE A 81 -7.67 8.72 17.80
C ILE A 81 -7.66 8.93 19.32
N TYR A 82 -7.04 10.00 19.78
CA TYR A 82 -6.91 10.31 21.21
C TYR A 82 -8.03 11.22 21.77
N GLY A 83 -9.06 11.52 20.96
CA GLY A 83 -10.21 12.32 21.37
C GLY A 83 -9.86 13.77 21.72
N ASN A 84 -8.87 14.35 21.03
CA ASN A 84 -8.28 15.68 21.29
C ASN A 84 -7.63 15.83 22.67
N ASP A 85 -7.26 14.74 23.33
CA ASP A 85 -6.54 14.74 24.60
C ASP A 85 -5.05 14.38 24.38
N VAL A 86 -4.21 15.40 24.30
CA VAL A 86 -2.75 15.22 24.11
C VAL A 86 -2.08 14.58 25.34
N ASN A 87 -2.64 14.76 26.57
CA ASN A 87 -2.10 14.12 27.76
C ASN A 87 -2.30 12.60 27.70
N LYS A 88 -3.42 12.15 27.14
CA LYS A 88 -3.66 10.73 26.89
C LYS A 88 -2.62 10.16 25.91
N LEU A 89 -2.33 10.86 24.82
CA LEU A 89 -1.28 10.48 23.88
C LEU A 89 0.09 10.42 24.59
N ASN A 90 0.48 11.45 25.31
CA ASN A 90 1.76 11.49 26.03
C ASN A 90 1.91 10.31 26.99
N LYS A 91 0.84 9.98 27.74
CA LYS A 91 0.83 8.86 28.67
C LYS A 91 0.99 7.52 27.92
N GLU A 92 0.22 7.30 26.85
CA GLU A 92 0.25 6.05 26.09
C GLU A 92 1.58 5.85 25.33
N TRP A 93 2.21 6.93 24.89
CA TRP A 93 3.51 6.88 24.22
C TRP A 93 4.70 6.85 25.20
N GLY A 94 4.46 7.03 26.50
CA GLY A 94 5.50 7.09 27.52
C GLY A 94 6.40 8.32 27.38
N ASN A 95 5.89 9.44 26.90
CA ASN A 95 6.65 10.65 26.56
C ASN A 95 7.25 11.37 27.78
N VAL A 96 6.83 11.03 28.98
CA VAL A 96 7.49 11.50 30.20
C VAL A 96 8.98 11.10 30.24
N PHE A 97 9.34 10.02 29.58
CA PHE A 97 10.73 9.62 29.43
C PHE A 97 11.47 10.64 28.55
N TRP A 98 12.60 11.15 29.04
CA TRP A 98 13.38 12.20 28.41
C TRP A 98 12.63 13.53 28.23
N SER A 99 11.54 13.76 28.94
CA SER A 99 10.73 15.01 28.86
C SER A 99 10.27 15.30 27.43
N MET A 100 9.82 14.27 26.71
CA MET A 100 9.36 14.36 25.31
C MET A 100 7.85 14.62 25.19
N GLU A 101 7.20 15.15 26.24
CA GLU A 101 5.78 15.43 26.26
C GLU A 101 5.43 16.61 25.34
N TYR A 102 4.39 16.43 24.54
CA TYR A 102 3.81 17.48 23.68
C TYR A 102 2.72 18.25 24.42
N GLN A 103 2.61 19.55 24.13
CA GLN A 103 1.54 20.41 24.64
C GLN A 103 0.34 20.49 23.68
N GLY A 104 0.57 20.23 22.40
CA GLY A 104 -0.44 20.22 21.35
C GLY A 104 -0.10 19.26 20.22
N TYR A 105 -1.10 18.92 19.43
CA TYR A 105 -0.91 18.02 18.27
C TYR A 105 -0.07 18.64 17.18
N ASP A 106 -0.08 19.96 17.05
CA ASP A 106 0.71 20.73 16.09
C ASP A 106 2.22 20.71 16.38
N GLU A 107 2.61 20.34 17.59
CA GLU A 107 4.01 20.14 17.97
C GLU A 107 4.55 18.76 17.57
N ILE A 108 3.68 17.79 17.25
CA ILE A 108 4.09 16.42 16.95
C ILE A 108 4.67 16.35 15.53
N PRO A 109 5.98 16.08 15.37
CA PRO A 109 6.60 15.97 14.04
C PRO A 109 6.30 14.61 13.39
N LEU A 110 6.78 14.39 12.18
CA LEU A 110 6.90 13.05 11.60
C LEU A 110 8.13 12.34 12.20
N PRO A 111 8.11 10.99 12.33
CA PRO A 111 9.18 10.25 13.00
C PRO A 111 10.39 9.97 12.08
N ASN A 112 10.86 10.99 11.38
CA ASN A 112 12.06 10.94 10.55
C ASN A 112 13.06 12.02 10.99
N LEU A 113 14.30 11.88 10.56
CA LEU A 113 15.39 12.81 10.83
C LEU A 113 15.70 13.03 12.32
N THR A 114 15.28 12.12 13.19
CA THR A 114 15.66 12.12 14.60
C THR A 114 17.15 11.80 14.74
N VAL A 115 17.81 12.37 15.76
CA VAL A 115 19.26 12.13 15.99
C VAL A 115 19.53 10.67 16.33
N THR A 116 18.60 10.05 17.06
CA THR A 116 18.58 8.62 17.35
C THR A 116 17.28 8.01 16.85
N GLU A 117 16.95 6.79 17.24
CA GLU A 117 15.67 6.17 16.89
C GLU A 117 14.49 6.98 17.45
N PRO A 118 13.43 7.17 16.66
CA PRO A 118 12.23 7.82 17.16
C PRO A 118 11.54 6.98 18.25
N ASN A 119 10.69 7.61 19.08
CA ASN A 119 9.84 6.87 20.01
C ASN A 119 9.11 5.74 19.26
N PRO A 120 9.23 4.47 19.71
CA PRO A 120 8.60 3.33 19.01
C PRO A 120 7.08 3.44 18.86
N ALA A 121 6.39 4.02 19.86
CA ALA A 121 4.94 4.26 19.79
C ALA A 121 4.60 5.31 18.71
N HIS A 122 5.41 6.37 18.60
CA HIS A 122 5.28 7.38 17.55
C HIS A 122 5.51 6.76 16.16
N ALA A 123 6.58 5.99 15.98
CA ALA A 123 6.86 5.31 14.71
C ALA A 123 5.73 4.34 14.31
N LEU A 124 5.21 3.56 15.27
CA LEU A 124 4.09 2.65 15.03
C LEU A 124 2.81 3.41 14.69
N ALA A 125 2.51 4.51 15.38
CA ALA A 125 1.36 5.34 15.09
C ALA A 125 1.44 5.93 13.67
N PHE A 126 2.62 6.37 13.24
CA PHE A 126 2.83 6.87 11.89
C PHE A 126 2.64 5.77 10.83
N ARG A 127 3.13 4.54 11.07
CA ARG A 127 2.86 3.40 10.17
C ARG A 127 1.38 3.08 10.06
N ARG A 128 0.64 3.08 11.17
CA ARG A 128 -0.83 2.89 11.18
C ARG A 128 -1.54 4.01 10.42
N PHE A 129 -1.09 5.24 10.62
CA PHE A 129 -1.60 6.38 9.87
C PHE A 129 -1.38 6.20 8.37
N THR A 130 -0.16 5.88 7.92
CA THR A 130 0.13 5.70 6.48
C THR A 130 -0.69 4.58 5.87
N SER A 131 -0.87 3.46 6.58
CA SER A 131 -1.80 2.40 6.18
C SER A 131 -3.22 2.92 5.97
N SER A 132 -3.74 3.68 6.93
CA SER A 132 -5.08 4.27 6.83
C SER A 132 -5.25 5.24 5.66
N GLN A 133 -4.15 5.87 5.20
CA GLN A 133 -4.20 6.76 4.03
C GLN A 133 -4.35 5.99 2.71
N VAL A 134 -3.75 4.80 2.61
CA VAL A 134 -3.96 3.89 1.47
C VAL A 134 -5.41 3.43 1.44
N THR A 135 -5.93 2.94 2.56
CA THR A 135 -7.34 2.51 2.70
C THR A 135 -8.30 3.65 2.34
N THR A 136 -8.06 4.86 2.87
CA THR A 136 -8.91 6.02 2.55
C THR A 136 -8.87 6.37 1.07
N PHE A 137 -7.70 6.31 0.45
CA PHE A 137 -7.53 6.60 -0.97
C PHE A 137 -8.23 5.54 -1.85
N ASN A 138 -8.14 4.27 -1.49
CA ASN A 138 -8.87 3.19 -2.15
C ASN A 138 -10.40 3.40 -2.01
N ARG A 139 -10.87 3.68 -0.78
CA ARG A 139 -12.29 3.88 -0.47
C ARG A 139 -12.93 5.01 -1.27
N ILE A 140 -12.23 6.11 -1.50
CA ILE A 140 -12.71 7.21 -2.35
C ILE A 140 -13.02 6.70 -3.76
N GLN A 141 -12.15 5.87 -4.32
CA GLN A 141 -12.33 5.33 -5.68
C GLN A 141 -13.48 4.32 -5.72
N THR A 142 -13.51 3.37 -4.79
CA THR A 142 -14.54 2.34 -4.75
C THR A 142 -15.93 2.93 -4.54
N GLN A 143 -16.08 3.92 -3.66
CA GLN A 143 -17.35 4.62 -3.44
C GLN A 143 -17.85 5.28 -4.72
N ILE A 144 -16.99 5.98 -5.44
CA ILE A 144 -17.38 6.62 -6.72
C ILE A 144 -17.77 5.57 -7.76
N ILE A 145 -17.01 4.50 -7.91
CA ILE A 145 -17.35 3.42 -8.87
C ILE A 145 -18.73 2.82 -8.55
N ARG A 146 -19.00 2.58 -7.27
CA ARG A 146 -20.30 2.00 -6.82
C ARG A 146 -21.50 2.89 -7.14
N GLU A 147 -21.33 4.20 -7.32
CA GLU A 147 -22.44 5.10 -7.74
C GLU A 147 -22.93 4.77 -9.16
N TYR A 148 -22.08 4.19 -10.02
CA TYR A 148 -22.33 4.03 -11.46
C TYR A 148 -22.26 2.57 -11.95
N SER A 149 -21.71 1.65 -11.16
CA SER A 149 -21.43 0.28 -11.60
C SER A 149 -21.69 -0.74 -10.52
N SER A 150 -22.30 -1.85 -10.90
CA SER A 150 -22.45 -3.06 -10.08
C SER A 150 -21.37 -4.12 -10.36
N ALA A 151 -20.46 -3.87 -11.30
CA ALA A 151 -19.36 -4.78 -11.60
C ALA A 151 -18.41 -4.90 -10.39
N PRO A 152 -17.79 -6.06 -10.18
CA PRO A 152 -16.85 -6.28 -9.10
C PRO A 152 -15.70 -5.27 -9.11
N ILE A 153 -15.26 -4.85 -7.92
CA ILE A 153 -14.08 -4.01 -7.75
C ILE A 153 -12.94 -4.86 -7.20
N ILE A 154 -11.77 -4.72 -7.79
CA ILE A 154 -10.55 -5.43 -7.47
C ILE A 154 -9.39 -4.46 -7.24
N HIS A 155 -8.32 -4.97 -6.64
CA HIS A 155 -7.00 -4.34 -6.62
C HIS A 155 -5.93 -5.43 -6.80
N ASN A 156 -4.91 -5.15 -7.61
CA ASN A 156 -3.76 -6.04 -7.80
C ASN A 156 -2.70 -5.74 -6.73
N PHE A 157 -2.73 -6.50 -5.65
CA PHE A 157 -1.74 -6.40 -4.59
C PHE A 157 -0.39 -6.95 -5.06
N MET A 158 0.69 -6.34 -4.63
CA MET A 158 2.03 -6.85 -4.85
C MET A 158 2.49 -7.70 -3.66
N GLY A 159 3.09 -8.85 -3.92
CA GLY A 159 3.69 -9.68 -2.88
C GLY A 159 4.78 -8.96 -2.10
N ARG A 160 4.99 -9.37 -0.84
CA ARG A 160 6.02 -8.83 0.08
C ARG A 160 5.79 -7.40 0.60
N ILE A 161 4.72 -6.75 0.24
CA ILE A 161 4.40 -5.41 0.75
C ILE A 161 3.86 -5.53 2.18
N THR A 162 4.45 -4.78 3.09
CA THR A 162 4.08 -4.74 4.52
C THR A 162 3.78 -3.32 5.01
N ASP A 163 3.64 -2.36 4.09
CA ASP A 163 3.51 -0.94 4.42
C ASP A 163 2.08 -0.53 4.82
N PHE A 164 1.10 -1.39 4.53
CA PHE A 164 -0.29 -1.15 4.89
C PHE A 164 -1.02 -2.46 5.19
N ASP A 165 -2.17 -2.37 5.84
CA ASP A 165 -3.03 -3.50 6.12
C ASP A 165 -3.88 -3.84 4.88
N HIS A 166 -3.63 -5.02 4.30
CA HIS A 166 -4.35 -5.50 3.12
C HIS A 166 -5.82 -5.81 3.43
N PHE A 167 -6.12 -6.23 4.65
CA PHE A 167 -7.50 -6.52 5.07
C PHE A 167 -8.34 -5.26 5.12
N ASP A 168 -7.80 -4.15 5.64
CA ASP A 168 -8.49 -2.84 5.65
C ASP A 168 -8.82 -2.36 4.23
N VAL A 169 -7.93 -2.60 3.26
CA VAL A 169 -8.19 -2.30 1.84
C VAL A 169 -9.20 -3.28 1.26
N GLY A 170 -9.09 -4.55 1.62
CA GLY A 170 -9.96 -5.64 1.18
C GLY A 170 -11.43 -5.45 1.57
N GLU A 171 -11.73 -4.72 2.65
CA GLU A 171 -13.11 -4.39 3.03
C GLU A 171 -13.90 -3.66 1.93
N ASP A 172 -13.22 -2.90 1.10
CA ASP A 172 -13.84 -2.11 0.02
C ASP A 172 -13.82 -2.84 -1.34
N LEU A 173 -13.27 -4.06 -1.41
CA LEU A 173 -13.11 -4.85 -2.63
C LEU A 173 -14.05 -6.05 -2.66
N ASP A 174 -14.41 -6.52 -3.86
CA ASP A 174 -15.16 -7.77 -4.04
C ASP A 174 -14.26 -8.97 -4.24
N ILE A 175 -13.09 -8.75 -4.83
CA ILE A 175 -12.11 -9.79 -5.15
C ILE A 175 -10.73 -9.22 -4.87
N ALA A 176 -9.94 -9.89 -4.03
CA ALA A 176 -8.52 -9.61 -3.93
C ALA A 176 -7.80 -10.22 -5.13
N SER A 177 -6.90 -9.48 -5.73
CA SER A 177 -5.99 -10.04 -6.71
C SER A 177 -4.56 -9.70 -6.36
N TRP A 178 -3.60 -10.44 -6.88
CA TRP A 178 -2.21 -10.14 -6.64
C TRP A 178 -1.33 -10.47 -7.84
N ASP A 179 -0.11 -9.96 -7.83
CA ASP A 179 0.83 -10.05 -8.92
C ASP A 179 1.95 -11.03 -8.55
N SER A 180 1.96 -12.17 -9.23
CA SER A 180 2.85 -13.30 -8.99
C SER A 180 4.02 -13.31 -9.96
N TYR A 181 5.20 -12.96 -9.46
CA TYR A 181 6.47 -12.99 -10.20
C TYR A 181 7.46 -13.92 -9.50
N PRO A 182 7.26 -15.25 -9.57
CA PRO A 182 7.98 -16.21 -8.74
C PRO A 182 9.50 -16.13 -8.86
N LEU A 183 10.05 -15.97 -10.06
CA LEU A 183 11.51 -15.87 -10.23
C LEU A 183 12.04 -14.51 -9.78
N GLY A 184 11.33 -13.44 -10.09
CA GLY A 184 11.73 -12.10 -9.68
C GLY A 184 11.77 -11.98 -8.15
N PHE A 185 10.74 -12.44 -7.48
CA PHE A 185 10.70 -12.44 -6.03
C PHE A 185 11.77 -13.32 -5.38
N LEU A 186 12.10 -14.46 -5.98
CA LEU A 186 13.19 -15.33 -5.52
C LEU A 186 14.55 -14.62 -5.61
N LEU A 187 14.84 -13.99 -6.75
CA LEU A 187 16.13 -13.34 -7.02
C LEU A 187 16.32 -12.06 -6.21
N ASP A 188 15.22 -11.31 -5.99
CA ASP A 188 15.22 -10.05 -5.25
C ASP A 188 15.02 -10.24 -3.74
N ARG A 189 14.76 -11.46 -3.27
CA ARG A 189 14.51 -11.74 -1.86
C ARG A 189 15.77 -11.58 -1.02
N ALA A 190 15.75 -10.61 -0.12
CA ALA A 190 16.80 -10.47 0.88
C ALA A 190 16.86 -11.72 1.78
N GLY A 191 18.07 -12.25 1.98
CA GLY A 191 18.31 -13.41 2.83
C GLY A 191 18.13 -14.77 2.16
N ALA A 192 17.69 -14.85 0.90
CA ALA A 192 17.72 -16.11 0.17
C ALA A 192 19.18 -16.49 -0.14
N THR A 193 19.56 -17.71 0.24
CA THR A 193 20.89 -18.26 -0.05
C THR A 193 21.03 -18.58 -1.53
N GLU A 194 22.26 -18.62 -2.03
CA GLU A 194 22.53 -19.03 -3.42
C GLU A 194 22.06 -20.47 -3.69
N THR A 195 22.07 -21.33 -2.69
CA THR A 195 21.53 -22.70 -2.80
C THR A 195 20.01 -22.68 -3.01
N GLU A 196 19.27 -21.90 -2.24
CA GLU A 196 17.81 -21.74 -2.41
C GLU A 196 17.48 -21.15 -3.79
N LYS A 197 18.18 -20.10 -4.21
CA LYS A 197 18.00 -19.51 -5.54
C LYS A 197 18.25 -20.53 -6.65
N ASN A 198 19.31 -21.34 -6.55
CA ASN A 198 19.62 -22.36 -7.54
C ASN A 198 18.63 -23.52 -7.56
N ASN A 199 18.12 -23.95 -6.39
CA ASN A 199 17.12 -25.01 -6.31
C ASN A 199 15.80 -24.64 -6.99
N PHE A 200 15.43 -23.37 -6.97
CA PHE A 200 14.17 -22.88 -7.51
C PHE A 200 14.32 -21.98 -8.76
N LEU A 201 15.49 -22.02 -9.38
CA LEU A 201 15.93 -21.10 -10.44
C LEU A 201 14.95 -20.93 -11.60
N ARG A 202 14.13 -21.94 -11.89
CA ARG A 202 13.20 -21.96 -13.03
C ARG A 202 11.72 -21.92 -12.65
N GLN A 203 11.40 -22.09 -11.38
CA GLN A 203 10.01 -22.23 -10.91
C GLN A 203 9.62 -21.22 -9.83
N GLY A 204 10.60 -20.59 -9.17
CA GLY A 204 10.36 -19.80 -7.97
C GLY A 204 10.15 -20.66 -6.72
N ASP A 205 10.15 -20.01 -5.56
CA ASP A 205 9.93 -20.66 -4.28
C ASP A 205 8.43 -21.01 -4.12
N PRO A 206 8.04 -22.29 -4.05
CA PRO A 206 6.64 -22.67 -3.97
C PRO A 206 5.94 -22.22 -2.68
N ASP A 207 6.66 -22.16 -1.57
CA ASP A 207 6.11 -21.72 -0.29
C ASP A 207 5.77 -20.24 -0.32
N PHE A 208 6.57 -19.42 -1.01
CA PHE A 208 6.29 -18.02 -1.20
C PHE A 208 4.97 -17.80 -1.96
N GLN A 209 4.76 -18.54 -3.03
CA GLN A 209 3.53 -18.44 -3.82
C GLN A 209 2.33 -18.95 -3.03
N ALA A 210 2.43 -20.13 -2.41
CA ALA A 210 1.36 -20.71 -1.61
C ALA A 210 0.93 -19.76 -0.48
N PHE A 211 1.88 -19.13 0.22
CA PHE A 211 1.58 -18.14 1.25
C PHE A 211 0.77 -16.96 0.70
N HIS A 212 1.20 -16.38 -0.42
CA HIS A 212 0.51 -15.21 -0.99
C HIS A 212 -0.86 -15.56 -1.58
N HIS A 213 -1.02 -16.76 -2.17
CA HIS A 213 -2.32 -17.25 -2.59
C HIS A 213 -3.29 -17.35 -1.41
N ASP A 214 -2.86 -17.91 -0.29
CA ASP A 214 -3.69 -18.02 0.91
C ASP A 214 -3.97 -16.67 1.56
N LEU A 215 -2.98 -15.78 1.61
CA LEU A 215 -3.16 -14.42 2.11
C LEU A 215 -4.25 -13.67 1.34
N TYR A 216 -4.12 -13.58 0.01
CA TYR A 216 -5.07 -12.80 -0.79
C TYR A 216 -6.44 -13.48 -0.90
N ARG A 217 -6.49 -14.80 -0.83
CA ARG A 217 -7.75 -15.50 -0.65
C ARG A 217 -8.46 -15.10 0.65
N ALA A 218 -7.70 -14.91 1.73
CA ALA A 218 -8.25 -14.50 3.02
C ALA A 218 -8.71 -13.03 3.03
N VAL A 219 -8.01 -12.13 2.34
CA VAL A 219 -8.26 -10.68 2.33
C VAL A 219 -9.69 -10.34 1.91
N CYS A 220 -10.28 -11.02 0.92
CA CYS A 220 -11.65 -10.81 0.46
C CYS A 220 -12.58 -12.01 0.71
N GLY A 221 -12.37 -12.74 1.80
CA GLY A 221 -13.29 -13.79 2.24
C GLY A 221 -13.42 -14.97 1.27
N GLY A 222 -12.37 -15.32 0.54
CA GLY A 222 -12.30 -16.49 -0.32
C GLY A 222 -12.32 -16.21 -1.82
N ARG A 223 -12.68 -15.03 -2.27
CA ARG A 223 -12.62 -14.64 -3.68
C ARG A 223 -11.29 -13.95 -4.00
N TRP A 224 -10.50 -14.54 -4.88
CA TRP A 224 -9.20 -14.02 -5.23
C TRP A 224 -8.79 -14.40 -6.66
N TRP A 225 -7.94 -13.58 -7.27
CA TRP A 225 -7.35 -13.81 -8.60
C TRP A 225 -5.83 -13.62 -8.55
N VAL A 226 -5.13 -14.20 -9.50
CA VAL A 226 -3.78 -13.76 -9.88
C VAL A 226 -3.95 -12.84 -11.08
N MET A 227 -3.70 -11.54 -10.88
CA MET A 227 -3.92 -10.54 -11.93
C MET A 227 -2.76 -10.47 -12.89
N GLU A 228 -1.53 -10.57 -12.38
CA GLU A 228 -0.32 -10.64 -13.17
C GLU A 228 0.42 -11.92 -12.79
N GLN A 229 0.69 -12.75 -13.77
CA GLN A 229 1.41 -14.01 -13.58
C GLN A 229 2.64 -14.02 -14.48
N GLN A 230 3.79 -14.35 -13.96
CA GLN A 230 5.02 -14.52 -14.74
C GLN A 230 5.01 -15.87 -15.50
N PRO A 231 4.54 -15.93 -16.75
CA PRO A 231 4.55 -17.15 -17.55
C PRO A 231 5.80 -17.26 -18.43
N GLY A 232 6.62 -16.19 -18.48
CA GLY A 232 7.75 -16.04 -19.38
C GLY A 232 8.79 -15.05 -18.86
N PRO A 233 9.72 -14.60 -19.69
CA PRO A 233 10.77 -13.68 -19.30
C PRO A 233 10.21 -12.33 -18.87
N VAL A 234 10.82 -11.75 -17.85
CA VAL A 234 10.65 -10.35 -17.45
C VAL A 234 12.01 -9.68 -17.48
N ASN A 235 12.05 -8.38 -17.75
CA ASN A 235 13.31 -7.64 -17.96
C ASN A 235 14.22 -7.56 -16.74
N TRP A 236 13.72 -7.86 -15.55
CA TRP A 236 14.46 -7.81 -14.29
C TRP A 236 14.76 -9.21 -13.70
N ALA A 237 14.39 -10.29 -14.40
CA ALA A 237 14.74 -11.65 -14.03
C ALA A 237 15.63 -12.29 -15.11
N PRO A 238 16.83 -12.80 -14.76
CA PRO A 238 17.82 -13.27 -15.74
C PRO A 238 17.46 -14.59 -16.42
N TYR A 239 16.49 -15.32 -15.91
CA TYR A 239 16.10 -16.64 -16.41
C TYR A 239 14.64 -16.69 -16.80
N ASN A 240 14.34 -17.49 -17.84
CA ASN A 240 12.95 -17.79 -18.18
C ASN A 240 12.41 -18.85 -17.22
N PRO A 241 11.22 -18.64 -16.65
CA PRO A 241 10.56 -19.68 -15.88
C PRO A 241 10.19 -20.87 -16.78
N GLU A 242 10.11 -22.04 -16.18
CA GLU A 242 9.44 -23.19 -16.80
C GLU A 242 7.94 -23.05 -16.56
N PRO A 243 7.10 -23.21 -17.57
CA PRO A 243 5.67 -23.29 -17.35
C PRO A 243 5.38 -24.54 -16.53
N LEU A 244 4.94 -24.34 -15.29
CA LEU A 244 4.48 -25.45 -14.45
C LEU A 244 3.01 -25.72 -14.71
N PRO A 245 2.54 -26.99 -14.57
CA PRO A 245 1.13 -27.33 -14.75
C PRO A 245 0.15 -26.51 -13.88
N GLY A 246 0.61 -25.92 -12.80
CA GLY A 246 -0.18 -25.05 -11.92
C GLY A 246 -0.03 -23.56 -12.20
N MET A 247 0.71 -23.17 -13.24
CA MET A 247 0.92 -21.79 -13.64
C MET A 247 0.11 -21.41 -14.90
N VAL A 248 -0.62 -22.36 -15.47
CA VAL A 248 -1.44 -22.20 -16.67
C VAL A 248 -2.91 -22.23 -16.31
#